data_b556cee8f0b45eb35cf2cb1e10bf084c
#
_entry.id   b556cee8f0b45eb35cf2cb1e10bf084c
#
_cell.length_a   1.000
_cell.length_b   1.000
_cell.length_c   1.000
_cell.angle_alpha   90.00
_cell.angle_beta   90.00
_cell.angle_gamma   90.00
#
_symmetry.space_group_name_H-M   'P 1'
#
loop_
_entity.id
_entity.type
_entity.pdbx_description
1 polymer ?
#
loop_
_entity_poly.entity_id
_entity_poly.type
_entity_poly.pdbx_seq_one_letter_code
_entity_poly.pdbx_strand_id
1 'polypeptide(L)'
;MDTEIVPYEQRFGALSVGDVRAQVNLIQQIMREVMQGPSKEIPEGVHYGVIPGTPKPTLYKAGAEKLCLTFRLDPQYEILQKQEGSHLTITSKCVLWHIPSGQRFGSGMGSCSTRESKYAYRQAAIKCPSCGKESVIKGKEEYGGGWVCFKKKNGCGAKFNDGDKAIESQQRGRVANEDLPDTYNTVLKMANKRSLVAAVLNATAASDCFTQDIEDLPI
;
A
#
# COMPACT_ATOMS: atom_id res chain seq x y z
N MET A 1 -29.77 -38.45 3.22
CA MET A 1 -29.59 -37.00 3.19
C MET A 1 -30.29 -36.51 1.94
N ASP A 2 -31.50 -35.99 2.11
CA ASP A 2 -32.24 -35.43 1.00
C ASP A 2 -31.59 -34.15 0.56
N THR A 3 -30.94 -34.19 -0.58
CA THR A 3 -30.43 -32.98 -1.26
C THR A 3 -31.65 -32.28 -1.86
N GLU A 4 -32.18 -31.29 -1.17
CA GLU A 4 -33.24 -30.44 -1.66
C GLU A 4 -32.75 -29.76 -2.97
N ILE A 5 -33.41 -30.13 -4.07
CA ILE A 5 -33.11 -29.57 -5.40
C ILE A 5 -33.66 -28.13 -5.43
N VAL A 6 -32.81 -27.16 -5.14
CA VAL A 6 -33.17 -25.74 -5.26
C VAL A 6 -33.38 -25.39 -6.73
N PRO A 7 -34.56 -24.88 -7.14
CA PRO A 7 -34.85 -24.50 -8.51
C PRO A 7 -33.79 -23.54 -9.07
N TYR A 8 -33.53 -23.68 -10.39
CA TYR A 8 -32.52 -22.86 -11.10
C TYR A 8 -32.72 -21.34 -10.89
N GLU A 9 -33.96 -20.88 -10.91
CA GLU A 9 -34.33 -19.47 -10.70
C GLU A 9 -33.98 -18.94 -9.30
N GLN A 10 -34.01 -19.79 -8.27
CA GLN A 10 -33.57 -19.42 -6.92
C GLN A 10 -32.06 -19.43 -6.75
N ARG A 11 -31.33 -20.14 -7.62
CA ARG A 11 -29.85 -20.17 -7.57
C ARG A 11 -29.17 -18.95 -8.21
N PHE A 12 -29.82 -18.32 -9.19
CA PHE A 12 -29.25 -17.27 -10.02
C PHE A 12 -30.08 -15.99 -10.07
N GLY A 13 -31.13 -15.90 -9.26
CA GLY A 13 -31.95 -14.70 -9.11
C GLY A 13 -31.25 -13.57 -8.36
N ALA A 14 -31.80 -12.37 -8.40
CA ALA A 14 -31.36 -11.26 -7.60
C ALA A 14 -31.49 -11.58 -6.10
N LEU A 15 -30.50 -11.14 -5.30
CA LEU A 15 -30.61 -11.22 -3.83
C LEU A 15 -31.82 -10.39 -3.35
N SER A 16 -32.50 -10.87 -2.32
CA SER A 16 -33.53 -10.08 -1.67
C SER A 16 -32.94 -8.85 -0.99
N VAL A 17 -33.75 -7.83 -0.78
CA VAL A 17 -33.33 -6.63 0.00
C VAL A 17 -32.87 -7.03 1.41
N GLY A 18 -33.48 -8.06 2.00
CA GLY A 18 -33.08 -8.61 3.30
C GLY A 18 -31.67 -9.18 3.28
N ASP A 19 -31.32 -9.97 2.24
CA ASP A 19 -29.99 -10.56 2.09
C ASP A 19 -28.92 -9.49 1.89
N VAL A 20 -29.18 -8.51 1.04
CA VAL A 20 -28.25 -7.38 0.81
C VAL A 20 -28.04 -6.60 2.12
N ARG A 21 -29.11 -6.30 2.86
CA ARG A 21 -29.02 -5.61 4.16
C ARG A 21 -28.22 -6.43 5.17
N ALA A 22 -28.45 -7.75 5.24
CA ALA A 22 -27.71 -8.64 6.13
C ALA A 22 -26.19 -8.63 5.81
N GLN A 23 -25.82 -8.64 4.54
CA GLN A 23 -24.43 -8.56 4.10
C GLN A 23 -23.78 -7.23 4.48
N VAL A 24 -24.44 -6.09 4.23
CA VAL A 24 -23.95 -4.77 4.62
C VAL A 24 -23.75 -4.68 6.14
N ASN A 25 -24.74 -5.14 6.92
CA ASN A 25 -24.66 -5.18 8.38
C ASN A 25 -23.47 -6.03 8.86
N LEU A 26 -23.24 -7.19 8.23
CA LEU A 26 -22.10 -8.06 8.55
C LEU A 26 -20.77 -7.35 8.33
N ILE A 27 -20.58 -6.64 7.21
CA ILE A 27 -19.37 -5.87 6.93
C ILE A 27 -19.16 -4.79 8.01
N GLN A 28 -20.21 -4.05 8.35
CA GLN A 28 -20.15 -3.03 9.40
C GLN A 28 -19.84 -3.61 10.78
N GLN A 29 -20.38 -4.78 11.09
CA GLN A 29 -20.10 -5.49 12.35
C GLN A 29 -18.63 -5.93 12.41
N ILE A 30 -18.10 -6.55 11.35
CA ILE A 30 -16.69 -6.92 11.24
C ILE A 30 -15.78 -5.69 11.39
N MET A 31 -16.16 -4.59 10.76
CA MET A 31 -15.42 -3.35 10.88
C MET A 31 -15.33 -2.86 12.34
N ARG A 32 -16.41 -2.97 13.11
CA ARG A 32 -16.46 -2.53 14.52
C ARG A 32 -15.82 -3.51 15.50
N GLU A 33 -16.02 -4.81 15.28
CA GLU A 33 -15.69 -5.83 16.29
C GLU A 33 -14.36 -6.54 16.04
N VAL A 34 -13.92 -6.61 14.77
CA VAL A 34 -12.74 -7.39 14.34
C VAL A 34 -11.62 -6.53 13.79
N MET A 35 -11.97 -5.46 13.06
CA MET A 35 -10.99 -4.60 12.46
C MET A 35 -10.54 -3.50 13.43
N GLN A 36 -9.27 -3.11 13.29
CA GLN A 36 -8.66 -2.03 14.06
C GLN A 36 -8.39 -0.85 13.12
N GLY A 37 -9.15 0.22 13.31
CA GLY A 37 -8.92 1.52 12.67
C GLY A 37 -7.91 2.37 13.43
N PRO A 38 -7.80 3.66 13.08
CA PRO A 38 -6.97 4.62 13.79
C PRO A 38 -7.33 4.72 15.28
N SER A 39 -6.30 4.70 16.13
CA SER A 39 -6.41 4.87 17.57
C SER A 39 -5.30 5.77 18.10
N LYS A 40 -5.29 6.06 19.41
CA LYS A 40 -4.19 6.81 20.03
C LYS A 40 -2.86 6.05 19.97
N GLU A 41 -2.91 4.73 20.09
CA GLU A 41 -1.75 3.84 20.06
C GLU A 41 -1.28 3.55 18.62
N ILE A 42 -2.22 3.52 17.68
CA ILE A 42 -1.96 3.22 16.24
C ILE A 42 -2.67 4.27 15.38
N PRO A 43 -2.08 5.46 15.22
CA PRO A 43 -2.73 6.57 14.52
C PRO A 43 -3.07 6.28 13.05
N GLU A 44 -2.27 5.44 12.37
CA GLU A 44 -2.53 5.04 10.98
C GLU A 44 -3.60 3.94 10.85
N GLY A 45 -3.95 3.25 11.96
CA GLY A 45 -4.78 2.05 11.92
C GLY A 45 -4.06 0.81 11.39
N VAL A 46 -4.68 -0.37 11.51
CA VAL A 46 -4.13 -1.66 11.06
C VAL A 46 -4.85 -2.17 9.81
N HIS A 47 -6.17 -2.16 9.85
CA HIS A 47 -7.02 -2.75 8.82
C HIS A 47 -7.62 -1.71 7.86
N TYR A 48 -7.78 -0.51 8.34
CA TYR A 48 -8.19 0.67 7.57
C TYR A 48 -7.65 1.94 8.24
N GLY A 49 -7.57 3.01 7.47
CA GLY A 49 -7.10 4.31 7.96
C GLY A 49 -7.87 5.46 7.33
N VAL A 50 -7.71 6.65 7.89
CA VAL A 50 -8.32 7.87 7.36
C VAL A 50 -7.28 8.64 6.58
N ILE A 51 -7.57 8.89 5.30
CA ILE A 51 -6.80 9.83 4.48
C ILE A 51 -7.42 11.22 4.69
N PRO A 52 -6.64 12.25 5.07
CA PRO A 52 -7.16 13.60 5.22
C PRO A 52 -7.89 14.06 3.96
N GLY A 53 -9.13 14.55 4.14
CA GLY A 53 -9.98 15.01 3.03
C GLY A 53 -10.91 13.94 2.45
N THR A 54 -10.80 12.66 2.82
CA THR A 54 -11.74 11.63 2.36
C THR A 54 -12.91 11.46 3.35
N PRO A 55 -14.17 11.32 2.86
CA PRO A 55 -15.33 11.12 3.72
C PRO A 55 -15.41 9.72 4.33
N LYS A 56 -14.72 8.75 3.73
CA LYS A 56 -14.70 7.34 4.14
C LYS A 56 -13.29 6.88 4.44
N PRO A 57 -13.10 5.91 5.35
CA PRO A 57 -11.79 5.30 5.60
C PRO A 57 -11.31 4.49 4.39
N THR A 58 -10.00 4.48 4.18
CA THR A 58 -9.34 3.67 3.15
C THR A 58 -9.09 2.27 3.66
N LEU A 59 -9.52 1.25 2.91
CA LEU A 59 -9.30 -0.15 3.24
C LEU A 59 -7.83 -0.52 2.97
N TYR A 60 -7.16 -1.09 3.98
CA TYR A 60 -5.81 -1.61 3.84
C TYR A 60 -5.81 -3.09 3.44
N LYS A 61 -4.66 -3.61 3.01
CA LYS A 61 -4.50 -5.02 2.66
C LYS A 61 -4.98 -5.95 3.78
N ALA A 62 -4.61 -5.67 5.03
CA ALA A 62 -5.03 -6.47 6.18
C ALA A 62 -6.55 -6.49 6.37
N GLY A 63 -7.23 -5.37 6.10
CA GLY A 63 -8.69 -5.30 6.11
C GLY A 63 -9.32 -6.09 4.96
N ALA A 64 -8.75 -5.99 3.75
CA ALA A 64 -9.19 -6.78 2.62
C ALA A 64 -9.06 -8.29 2.87
N GLU A 65 -7.97 -8.73 3.51
CA GLU A 65 -7.75 -10.13 3.93
C GLU A 65 -8.80 -10.58 4.98
N LYS A 66 -9.25 -9.70 5.88
CA LYS A 66 -10.36 -10.01 6.82
C LYS A 66 -11.67 -10.23 6.08
N LEU A 67 -11.98 -9.40 5.09
CA LEU A 67 -13.18 -9.59 4.27
C LEU A 67 -13.08 -10.87 3.42
N CYS A 68 -11.91 -11.16 2.82
CA CYS A 68 -11.70 -12.45 2.14
C CYS A 68 -11.96 -13.64 3.06
N LEU A 69 -11.44 -13.62 4.28
CA LEU A 69 -11.66 -14.67 5.27
C LEU A 69 -13.15 -14.81 5.60
N THR A 70 -13.84 -13.69 5.84
CA THR A 70 -15.27 -13.68 6.18
C THR A 70 -16.13 -14.28 5.09
N PHE A 71 -15.89 -13.90 3.84
CA PHE A 71 -16.64 -14.38 2.69
C PHE A 71 -16.04 -15.63 2.06
N ARG A 72 -15.04 -16.26 2.71
CA ARG A 72 -14.37 -17.50 2.27
C ARG A 72 -13.85 -17.39 0.83
N LEU A 73 -13.14 -16.29 0.54
CA LEU A 73 -12.61 -15.99 -0.77
C LEU A 73 -11.11 -16.32 -0.85
N ASP A 74 -10.72 -16.94 -1.95
CA ASP A 74 -9.33 -17.23 -2.31
C ASP A 74 -8.87 -16.25 -3.40
N PRO A 75 -7.92 -15.34 -3.09
CA PRO A 75 -7.39 -14.40 -4.06
C PRO A 75 -6.30 -15.04 -4.92
N GLN A 76 -6.51 -15.09 -6.23
CA GLN A 76 -5.54 -15.54 -7.22
C GLN A 76 -5.12 -14.36 -8.12
N TYR A 77 -3.85 -14.32 -8.54
CA TYR A 77 -3.28 -13.20 -9.27
C TYR A 77 -2.81 -13.58 -10.66
N GLU A 78 -3.27 -12.81 -11.66
CA GLU A 78 -2.75 -12.80 -13.02
C GLU A 78 -1.87 -11.57 -13.18
N ILE A 79 -0.60 -11.76 -13.58
CA ILE A 79 0.39 -10.69 -13.64
C ILE A 79 0.75 -10.40 -15.09
N LEU A 80 0.64 -9.13 -15.48
CA LEU A 80 1.21 -8.59 -16.71
C LEU A 80 2.35 -7.65 -16.33
N GLN A 81 3.51 -7.82 -16.97
CA GLN A 81 4.65 -6.94 -16.76
C GLN A 81 5.12 -6.34 -18.07
N LYS A 82 5.49 -5.07 -18.01
CA LYS A 82 6.12 -4.33 -19.11
C LYS A 82 7.42 -3.75 -18.61
N GLN A 83 8.52 -4.10 -19.25
CA GLN A 83 9.85 -3.57 -18.94
C GLN A 83 10.34 -2.68 -20.07
N GLU A 84 10.84 -1.49 -19.73
CA GLU A 84 11.41 -0.50 -20.66
C GLU A 84 12.75 -0.02 -20.06
N GLY A 85 13.85 -0.60 -20.52
CA GLY A 85 15.16 -0.41 -19.91
C GLY A 85 15.16 -0.91 -18.46
N SER A 86 15.51 -0.05 -17.51
CA SER A 86 15.45 -0.35 -16.08
C SER A 86 14.08 -0.07 -15.45
N HIS A 87 13.12 0.46 -16.21
CA HIS A 87 11.78 0.70 -15.70
C HIS A 87 10.90 -0.52 -15.85
N LEU A 88 10.21 -0.87 -14.77
CA LEU A 88 9.25 -1.96 -14.70
C LEU A 88 7.87 -1.41 -14.33
N THR A 89 6.86 -1.80 -15.09
CA THR A 89 5.44 -1.61 -14.77
C THR A 89 4.79 -2.96 -14.62
N ILE A 90 4.08 -3.16 -13.51
CA ILE A 90 3.32 -4.38 -13.24
C ILE A 90 1.85 -4.02 -13.13
N THR A 91 1.03 -4.72 -13.89
CA THR A 91 -0.42 -4.74 -13.75
C THR A 91 -0.83 -6.11 -13.21
N SER A 92 -1.49 -6.10 -12.08
CA SER A 92 -2.02 -7.30 -11.40
C SER A 92 -3.53 -7.31 -11.52
N LYS A 93 -4.10 -8.43 -11.90
CA LYS A 93 -5.53 -8.72 -11.80
C LYS A 93 -5.72 -9.75 -10.70
N CYS A 94 -6.43 -9.37 -9.64
CA CYS A 94 -6.84 -10.26 -8.58
C CYS A 94 -8.22 -10.85 -8.92
N VAL A 95 -8.32 -12.16 -8.96
CA VAL A 95 -9.58 -12.90 -9.12
C VAL A 95 -9.90 -13.56 -7.80
N LEU A 96 -11.10 -13.31 -7.28
CA LEU A 96 -11.59 -13.90 -6.04
C LEU A 96 -12.45 -15.11 -6.35
N TRP A 97 -12.09 -16.25 -5.78
CA TRP A 97 -12.83 -17.50 -5.90
C TRP A 97 -13.49 -17.82 -4.56
N HIS A 98 -14.79 -18.15 -4.59
CA HIS A 98 -15.49 -18.60 -3.40
C HIS A 98 -15.13 -20.06 -3.11
N ILE A 99 -14.38 -20.29 -2.03
CA ILE A 99 -13.82 -21.59 -1.68
C ILE A 99 -14.87 -22.71 -1.63
N PRO A 100 -16.06 -22.53 -0.98
CA PRO A 100 -17.03 -23.59 -0.87
C PRO A 100 -17.69 -24.01 -2.18
N SER A 101 -17.90 -23.08 -3.12
CA SER A 101 -18.58 -23.36 -4.40
C SER A 101 -17.63 -23.54 -5.58
N GLY A 102 -16.35 -23.15 -5.44
CA GLY A 102 -15.41 -23.13 -6.54
C GLY A 102 -15.77 -22.13 -7.65
N GLN A 103 -16.67 -21.19 -7.39
CA GLN A 103 -17.11 -20.21 -8.38
C GLN A 103 -16.32 -18.90 -8.25
N ARG A 104 -16.13 -18.23 -9.38
CA ARG A 104 -15.58 -16.88 -9.39
C ARG A 104 -16.56 -15.92 -8.75
N PHE A 105 -16.11 -15.20 -7.74
CA PHE A 105 -16.93 -14.25 -6.98
C PHE A 105 -16.77 -12.81 -7.50
N GLY A 106 -15.56 -12.43 -7.88
CA GLY A 106 -15.28 -11.08 -8.40
C GLY A 106 -13.83 -10.90 -8.83
N SER A 107 -13.49 -9.72 -9.29
CA SER A 107 -12.11 -9.38 -9.60
C SER A 107 -11.85 -7.88 -9.52
N GLY A 108 -10.58 -7.51 -9.39
CA GLY A 108 -10.11 -6.14 -9.42
C GLY A 108 -8.73 -6.04 -10.06
N MET A 109 -8.38 -4.88 -10.56
CA MET A 109 -7.08 -4.61 -11.16
C MET A 109 -6.31 -3.58 -10.34
N GLY A 110 -4.99 -3.69 -10.36
CA GLY A 110 -4.10 -2.71 -9.75
C GLY A 110 -2.79 -2.66 -10.51
N SER A 111 -2.24 -1.47 -10.69
CA SER A 111 -0.96 -1.28 -11.36
C SER A 111 0.01 -0.56 -10.44
N CYS A 112 1.31 -0.82 -10.64
CA CYS A 112 2.39 -0.11 -9.99
C CYS A 112 3.60 -0.05 -10.91
N SER A 113 4.35 1.06 -10.85
CA SER A 113 5.50 1.27 -11.72
C SER A 113 6.68 1.85 -10.95
N THR A 114 7.89 1.49 -11.36
CA THR A 114 9.12 2.15 -10.90
C THR A 114 9.18 3.64 -11.30
N ARG A 115 8.30 4.10 -12.19
CA ARG A 115 8.17 5.52 -12.55
C ARG A 115 7.40 6.33 -11.50
N GLU A 116 6.70 5.67 -10.55
CA GLU A 116 6.07 6.39 -9.42
C GLU A 116 7.16 7.10 -8.61
N SER A 117 6.88 8.34 -8.19
CA SER A 117 7.89 9.22 -7.59
C SER A 117 8.59 8.63 -6.36
N LYS A 118 7.88 7.77 -5.60
CA LYS A 118 8.44 7.07 -4.42
C LYS A 118 9.48 6.00 -4.76
N TYR A 119 9.55 5.55 -6.02
CA TYR A 119 10.55 4.57 -6.51
C TYR A 119 11.55 5.21 -7.46
N ALA A 120 11.08 6.16 -8.31
CA ALA A 120 11.92 6.87 -9.27
C ALA A 120 12.96 7.77 -8.60
N TYR A 121 12.75 8.14 -7.34
CA TYR A 121 13.65 8.99 -6.59
C TYR A 121 14.00 8.37 -5.23
N ARG A 122 15.20 8.69 -4.75
CA ARG A 122 15.67 8.37 -3.40
C ARG A 122 16.20 9.61 -2.71
N GLN A 123 16.30 9.55 -1.39
CA GLN A 123 16.98 10.59 -0.62
C GLN A 123 18.47 10.24 -0.55
N ALA A 124 19.30 11.05 -1.19
CA ALA A 124 20.75 10.93 -1.07
C ALA A 124 21.22 11.62 0.21
N ALA A 125 21.98 10.88 1.01
CA ALA A 125 22.65 11.39 2.18
C ALA A 125 24.14 11.60 1.87
N ILE A 126 24.76 12.58 2.53
CA ILE A 126 26.18 12.87 2.36
C ILE A 126 27.00 11.80 3.08
N LYS A 127 27.91 11.15 2.34
CA LYS A 127 28.89 10.20 2.90
C LYS A 127 30.05 10.94 3.54
N CYS A 128 30.44 10.52 4.72
CA CYS A 128 31.55 11.08 5.43
C CYS A 128 32.88 10.67 4.74
N PRO A 129 33.73 11.61 4.31
CA PRO A 129 35.04 11.29 3.73
C PRO A 129 35.95 10.49 4.66
N SER A 130 35.79 10.65 5.99
CA SER A 130 36.62 9.99 6.98
C SER A 130 36.21 8.59 7.34
N CYS A 131 34.91 8.26 7.30
CA CYS A 131 34.42 6.93 7.74
C CYS A 131 33.43 6.25 6.78
N GLY A 132 33.12 6.86 5.64
CA GLY A 132 32.22 6.33 4.61
C GLY A 132 30.72 6.29 4.96
N LYS A 133 30.34 6.63 6.19
CA LYS A 133 28.95 6.54 6.65
C LYS A 133 28.10 7.72 6.19
N GLU A 134 26.83 7.46 5.91
CA GLU A 134 25.82 8.46 5.52
C GLU A 134 25.25 9.20 6.75
N SER A 135 26.13 9.81 7.53
CA SER A 135 25.80 10.44 8.82
C SER A 135 26.18 11.92 8.88
N VAL A 136 26.53 12.51 7.73
CA VAL A 136 26.91 13.93 7.67
C VAL A 136 25.65 14.79 7.64
N ILE A 137 25.62 15.79 8.53
CA ILE A 137 24.55 16.78 8.63
C ILE A 137 25.14 18.18 8.67
N LYS A 138 24.34 19.18 8.29
CA LYS A 138 24.69 20.57 8.47
C LYS A 138 24.74 20.91 9.96
N GLY A 139 25.85 21.46 10.42
CA GLY A 139 25.99 21.98 11.77
C GLY A 139 25.16 23.26 11.95
N LYS A 140 24.64 23.46 13.16
CA LYS A 140 23.98 24.73 13.50
C LYS A 140 25.06 25.82 13.73
N GLU A 141 24.75 27.06 13.39
CA GLU A 141 25.63 28.20 13.57
C GLU A 141 26.08 28.37 15.04
N GLU A 142 25.16 28.08 15.98
CA GLU A 142 25.40 28.09 17.43
C GLU A 142 26.61 27.17 17.84
N TYR A 143 26.92 26.15 17.04
CA TYR A 143 27.97 25.17 17.29
C TYR A 143 29.17 25.31 16.31
N GLY A 144 29.27 26.48 15.65
CA GLY A 144 30.35 26.79 14.72
C GLY A 144 30.09 26.46 13.26
N GLY A 145 28.84 26.19 12.89
CA GLY A 145 28.42 25.93 11.48
C GLY A 145 29.09 24.71 10.85
N GLY A 146 29.30 24.76 9.53
CA GLY A 146 29.98 23.70 8.78
C GLY A 146 29.19 22.41 8.68
N TRP A 147 29.89 21.29 8.56
CA TRP A 147 29.34 19.95 8.44
C TRP A 147 29.90 19.04 9.52
N VAL A 148 29.09 18.12 10.03
CA VAL A 148 29.54 17.18 11.06
C VAL A 148 29.03 15.77 10.76
N CYS A 149 29.90 14.78 10.84
CA CYS A 149 29.50 13.37 10.82
C CYS A 149 28.92 13.01 12.18
N PHE A 150 27.59 12.98 12.28
CA PHE A 150 26.85 13.04 13.53
C PHE A 150 26.88 11.72 14.29
N LYS A 151 27.47 11.73 15.50
CA LYS A 151 27.65 10.53 16.32
C LYS A 151 26.35 9.80 16.66
N LYS A 152 25.24 10.54 16.92
CA LYS A 152 23.92 9.92 17.19
C LYS A 152 23.32 9.18 15.99
N LYS A 153 23.84 9.41 14.77
CA LYS A 153 23.54 8.65 13.55
C LYS A 153 24.66 7.66 13.18
N ASN A 154 25.35 7.11 14.16
CA ASN A 154 26.52 6.24 13.98
C ASN A 154 27.69 6.88 13.22
N GLY A 155 27.80 8.19 13.17
CA GLY A 155 28.91 8.92 12.58
C GLY A 155 30.19 8.88 13.45
N CYS A 156 31.34 9.24 12.85
CA CYS A 156 32.64 9.27 13.55
C CYS A 156 32.87 10.55 14.33
N GLY A 157 32.10 11.61 14.13
CA GLY A 157 32.26 12.91 14.77
C GLY A 157 33.17 13.87 14.02
N ALA A 158 33.70 13.50 12.86
CA ALA A 158 34.52 14.39 12.03
C ALA A 158 33.77 15.67 11.66
N LYS A 159 34.47 16.81 11.68
CA LYS A 159 33.91 18.12 11.30
C LYS A 159 34.58 18.58 9.99
N PHE A 160 33.79 19.26 9.17
CA PHE A 160 34.23 19.82 7.88
C PHE A 160 33.68 21.23 7.77
N ASN A 161 34.49 22.10 7.15
CA ASN A 161 34.11 23.49 6.97
C ASN A 161 33.04 23.67 5.87
N ASP A 162 32.40 24.83 5.87
CA ASP A 162 31.60 25.26 4.73
C ASP A 162 32.49 25.44 3.50
N GLY A 163 32.03 25.04 2.32
CA GLY A 163 32.83 25.04 1.11
C GLY A 163 33.76 23.83 0.93
N ASP A 164 33.77 22.87 1.86
CA ASP A 164 34.56 21.65 1.70
C ASP A 164 34.05 20.84 0.50
N LYS A 165 34.90 20.79 -0.56
CA LYS A 165 34.54 20.11 -1.82
C LYS A 165 34.24 18.62 -1.62
N ALA A 166 34.87 17.94 -0.67
CA ALA A 166 34.62 16.53 -0.40
C ALA A 166 33.20 16.29 0.16
N ILE A 167 32.56 17.31 0.71
CA ILE A 167 31.22 17.30 1.22
C ILE A 167 30.21 17.90 0.21
N GLU A 168 30.51 19.12 -0.27
CA GLU A 168 29.54 19.92 -1.02
C GLU A 168 29.39 19.51 -2.48
N SER A 169 30.37 18.78 -3.06
CA SER A 169 30.23 18.18 -4.38
C SER A 169 29.34 16.94 -4.41
N GLN A 170 29.01 16.39 -3.25
CA GLN A 170 28.12 15.20 -3.19
C GLN A 170 26.68 15.57 -3.45
N GLN A 171 25.98 14.71 -4.20
CA GLN A 171 24.53 14.80 -4.38
C GLN A 171 23.81 14.63 -3.04
N ARG A 172 22.83 15.49 -2.77
CA ARG A 172 22.03 15.46 -1.55
C ARG A 172 20.56 15.74 -1.84
N GLY A 173 19.70 15.30 -0.93
CA GLY A 173 18.27 15.49 -1.07
C GLY A 173 17.66 14.50 -2.07
N ARG A 174 16.63 14.92 -2.78
CA ARG A 174 15.92 14.08 -3.74
C ARG A 174 16.70 13.93 -5.03
N VAL A 175 17.20 12.74 -5.30
CA VAL A 175 17.97 12.39 -6.51
C VAL A 175 17.29 11.23 -7.24
N ALA A 176 17.56 11.07 -8.53
CA ALA A 176 17.09 9.91 -9.28
C ALA A 176 17.59 8.62 -8.64
N ASN A 177 16.75 7.60 -8.61
CA ASN A 177 17.15 6.28 -8.13
C ASN A 177 17.82 5.52 -9.28
N GLU A 178 19.13 5.33 -9.19
CA GLU A 178 19.92 4.61 -10.18
C GLU A 178 19.74 3.08 -10.08
N ASP A 179 19.32 2.58 -8.90
CA ASP A 179 19.07 1.15 -8.65
C ASP A 179 17.58 0.85 -8.61
N LEU A 180 16.90 1.00 -9.75
CA LEU A 180 15.49 0.66 -9.89
C LEU A 180 15.21 -0.83 -9.71
N PRO A 181 16.08 -1.78 -10.13
CA PRO A 181 15.87 -3.21 -9.90
C PRO A 181 15.64 -3.59 -8.43
N ASP A 182 16.25 -2.91 -7.48
CA ASP A 182 16.02 -3.14 -6.05
C ASP A 182 14.55 -2.91 -5.64
N THR A 183 13.82 -2.11 -6.41
CA THR A 183 12.41 -1.81 -6.15
C THR A 183 11.43 -2.80 -6.78
N TYR A 184 11.84 -3.70 -7.66
CA TYR A 184 10.94 -4.56 -8.46
C TYR A 184 10.00 -5.41 -7.62
N ASN A 185 10.52 -6.04 -6.57
CA ASN A 185 9.70 -6.82 -5.65
C ASN A 185 8.66 -5.96 -4.92
N THR A 186 9.01 -4.72 -4.60
CA THR A 186 8.09 -3.77 -3.95
C THR A 186 7.00 -3.33 -4.92
N VAL A 187 7.34 -3.08 -6.19
CA VAL A 187 6.38 -2.76 -7.26
C VAL A 187 5.39 -3.91 -7.46
N LEU A 188 5.86 -5.17 -7.51
CA LEU A 188 5.00 -6.36 -7.59
C LEU A 188 4.03 -6.45 -6.40
N LYS A 189 4.56 -6.37 -5.19
CA LYS A 189 3.73 -6.42 -3.96
C LYS A 189 2.70 -5.30 -3.93
N MET A 190 3.04 -4.11 -4.44
CA MET A 190 2.14 -2.98 -4.46
C MET A 190 1.03 -3.16 -5.52
N ALA A 191 1.35 -3.67 -6.71
CA ALA A 191 0.36 -4.00 -7.72
C ALA A 191 -0.64 -5.04 -7.20
N ASN A 192 -0.15 -6.11 -6.56
CA ASN A 192 -1.00 -7.14 -5.94
C ASN A 192 -1.85 -6.57 -4.79
N LYS A 193 -1.29 -5.68 -3.96
CA LYS A 193 -2.07 -5.03 -2.90
C LYS A 193 -3.23 -4.22 -3.48
N ARG A 194 -2.96 -3.42 -4.51
CA ARG A 194 -3.98 -2.58 -5.17
C ARG A 194 -5.07 -3.43 -5.81
N SER A 195 -4.70 -4.49 -6.54
CA SER A 195 -5.68 -5.39 -7.17
C SER A 195 -6.52 -6.17 -6.18
N LEU A 196 -5.95 -6.60 -5.03
CA LEU A 196 -6.70 -7.27 -3.97
C LEU A 196 -7.76 -6.35 -3.37
N VAL A 197 -7.37 -5.13 -2.98
CA VAL A 197 -8.32 -4.17 -2.38
C VAL A 197 -9.45 -3.87 -3.37
N ALA A 198 -9.13 -3.58 -4.65
CA ALA A 198 -10.14 -3.36 -5.68
C ALA A 198 -11.07 -4.57 -5.86
N ALA A 199 -10.52 -5.79 -5.92
CA ALA A 199 -11.31 -7.00 -6.06
C ALA A 199 -12.28 -7.21 -4.89
N VAL A 200 -11.82 -6.99 -3.66
CA VAL A 200 -12.63 -7.16 -2.45
C VAL A 200 -13.75 -6.13 -2.39
N LEU A 201 -13.45 -4.85 -2.63
CA LEU A 201 -14.47 -3.79 -2.64
C LEU A 201 -15.56 -4.07 -3.69
N ASN A 202 -15.16 -4.47 -4.91
CA ASN A 202 -16.08 -4.80 -5.99
C ASN A 202 -16.94 -6.03 -5.66
N ALA A 203 -16.31 -7.08 -5.11
CA ALA A 203 -16.99 -8.36 -4.88
C ALA A 203 -17.95 -8.32 -3.69
N THR A 204 -17.62 -7.56 -2.65
CA THR A 204 -18.39 -7.49 -1.41
C THR A 204 -19.32 -6.28 -1.33
N ALA A 205 -19.28 -5.37 -2.32
CA ALA A 205 -19.95 -4.07 -2.29
C ALA A 205 -19.57 -3.22 -1.05
N ALA A 206 -18.34 -3.40 -0.55
CA ALA A 206 -17.87 -2.70 0.66
C ALA A 206 -17.49 -1.22 0.41
N SER A 207 -17.66 -0.69 -0.81
CA SER A 207 -17.44 0.71 -1.16
C SER A 207 -18.38 1.68 -0.44
N ASP A 208 -19.46 1.19 0.16
CA ASP A 208 -20.30 1.98 1.06
C ASP A 208 -19.57 2.34 2.37
N CYS A 209 -18.70 1.44 2.84
CA CYS A 209 -17.95 1.57 4.09
C CYS A 209 -16.53 2.10 3.90
N PHE A 210 -15.91 1.83 2.75
CA PHE A 210 -14.51 2.13 2.48
C PHE A 210 -14.32 2.85 1.15
N THR A 211 -13.25 3.63 1.04
CA THR A 211 -12.71 4.12 -0.23
C THR A 211 -11.39 3.42 -0.55
N GLN A 212 -10.99 3.44 -1.81
CA GLN A 212 -9.70 2.94 -2.26
C GLN A 212 -8.71 4.08 -2.53
N ASP A 213 -9.18 5.17 -3.11
CA ASP A 213 -8.35 6.26 -3.63
C ASP A 213 -8.93 7.65 -3.27
N ILE A 214 -8.06 8.67 -3.35
CA ILE A 214 -8.44 10.07 -3.12
C ILE A 214 -9.40 10.57 -4.22
N GLU A 215 -9.38 9.94 -5.38
CA GLU A 215 -10.21 10.28 -6.55
C GLU A 215 -11.71 9.99 -6.33
N ASP A 216 -12.05 9.20 -5.29
CA ASP A 216 -13.44 8.96 -4.87
C ASP A 216 -14.07 10.16 -4.14
N LEU A 217 -13.36 11.29 -4.06
CA LEU A 217 -13.90 12.53 -3.48
C LEU A 217 -14.92 13.16 -4.42
N PRO A 218 -16.07 13.61 -3.91
CA PRO A 218 -16.94 14.48 -4.69
C PRO A 218 -16.18 15.79 -4.99
N ILE A 219 -16.04 16.10 -6.27
CA ILE A 219 -15.47 17.34 -6.79
C ILE A 219 -16.40 18.51 -6.44
#